data_63e6b4296bc7a3077fb9b4c762b5099b
#
_entry.id   63e6b4296bc7a3077fb9b4c762b5099b
#
_cell.length_a   1.000
_cell.length_b   1.000
_cell.length_c   1.000
_cell.angle_alpha   90.00
_cell.angle_beta   90.00
_cell.angle_gamma   90.00
#
_symmetry.space_group_name_H-M   'P 1'
#
loop_
_entity.id
_entity.type
_entity.pdbx_description
1 polymer ?
#
loop_
_entity_poly.entity_id
_entity_poly.type
_entity_poly.pdbx_seq_one_letter_code
_entity_poly.pdbx_strand_id
1 'polypeptide(L)'
;MADRILITGANRGIGLEMTRQAAAAGHQVTAACRKPDKADELNALAADSGGRITVIGIEVRDEDSVRAAAAHVGGLDLVVCNAGTLNARGGLTDPGHTPENVAETLMTNIAGVFFTARHFAGHLKGSAAPRIAVISSQMGSSERAGTTAPIYRATKAAA
;
A
#
# COMPACT_ATOMS: atom_id res chain seq x y z
N MET A 1 0.01 19.00 -14.71
CA MET A 1 0.42 17.79 -15.45
C MET A 1 -0.18 16.57 -14.78
N ALA A 2 -0.41 15.48 -15.52
CA ALA A 2 -0.88 14.21 -14.94
C ALA A 2 0.30 13.51 -14.26
N ASP A 3 0.16 13.18 -12.97
CA ASP A 3 1.15 12.40 -12.24
C ASP A 3 1.02 10.91 -12.58
N ARG A 4 2.13 10.18 -12.47
CA ARG A 4 2.20 8.71 -12.53
C ARG A 4 2.31 8.21 -11.08
N ILE A 5 1.30 7.48 -10.64
CA ILE A 5 1.13 7.13 -9.23
C ILE A 5 1.12 5.61 -9.06
N LEU A 6 1.97 5.08 -8.18
CA LEU A 6 1.84 3.71 -7.69
C LEU A 6 1.06 3.71 -6.38
N ILE A 7 0.04 2.84 -6.25
CA ILE A 7 -0.72 2.64 -5.02
C ILE A 7 -0.69 1.17 -4.64
N THR A 8 -0.13 0.82 -3.48
CA THR A 8 -0.17 -0.57 -2.96
C THR A 8 -1.44 -0.83 -2.17
N GLY A 9 -1.96 -2.07 -2.20
CA GLY A 9 -3.22 -2.42 -1.54
C GLY A 9 -4.44 -1.75 -2.18
N ALA A 10 -4.43 -1.60 -3.51
CA ALA A 10 -5.41 -0.85 -4.27
C ALA A 10 -6.76 -1.56 -4.52
N ASN A 11 -6.90 -2.83 -4.13
CA ASN A 11 -8.06 -3.65 -4.49
C ASN A 11 -9.31 -3.43 -3.60
N ARG A 12 -9.22 -2.65 -2.52
CA ARG A 12 -10.35 -2.36 -1.62
C ARG A 12 -10.09 -1.13 -0.75
N GLY A 13 -11.15 -0.65 -0.11
CA GLY A 13 -11.08 0.39 0.93
C GLY A 13 -10.39 1.67 0.45
N ILE A 14 -9.50 2.22 1.29
CA ILE A 14 -8.81 3.50 1.02
C ILE A 14 -7.98 3.44 -0.26
N GLY A 15 -7.27 2.32 -0.52
CA GLY A 15 -6.45 2.17 -1.72
C GLY A 15 -7.27 2.19 -3.02
N LEU A 16 -8.42 1.52 -3.02
CA LEU A 16 -9.32 1.52 -4.18
C LEU A 16 -9.92 2.92 -4.41
N GLU A 17 -10.34 3.59 -3.35
CA GLU A 17 -10.90 4.94 -3.44
C GLU A 17 -9.84 5.96 -3.91
N MET A 18 -8.61 5.90 -3.42
CA MET A 18 -7.51 6.72 -3.92
C MET A 18 -7.25 6.47 -5.41
N THR A 19 -7.27 5.19 -5.83
CA THR A 19 -7.11 4.80 -7.24
C THR A 19 -8.20 5.42 -8.10
N ARG A 20 -9.46 5.34 -7.66
CA ARG A 20 -10.61 5.92 -8.35
C ARG A 20 -10.48 7.44 -8.50
N GLN A 21 -10.16 8.12 -7.41
CA GLN A 21 -10.04 9.59 -7.41
C GLN A 21 -8.86 10.07 -8.27
N ALA A 22 -7.71 9.41 -8.16
CA ALA A 22 -6.53 9.76 -8.95
C ALA A 22 -6.79 9.60 -10.46
N ALA A 23 -7.41 8.48 -10.88
CA ALA A 23 -7.75 8.27 -12.28
C ALA A 23 -8.81 9.26 -12.77
N ALA A 24 -9.82 9.59 -11.95
CA ALA A 24 -10.83 10.60 -12.26
C ALA A 24 -10.22 12.01 -12.41
N ALA A 25 -9.17 12.32 -11.66
CA ALA A 25 -8.40 13.56 -11.77
C ALA A 25 -7.44 13.59 -12.98
N GLY A 26 -7.39 12.50 -13.78
CA GLY A 26 -6.58 12.43 -14.99
C GLY A 26 -5.17 11.89 -14.80
N HIS A 27 -4.84 11.39 -13.60
CA HIS A 27 -3.54 10.78 -13.34
C HIS A 27 -3.44 9.36 -13.92
N GLN A 28 -2.21 8.90 -14.17
CA GLN A 28 -1.91 7.51 -14.52
C GLN A 28 -1.64 6.72 -13.24
N VAL A 29 -2.38 5.65 -13.01
CA VAL A 29 -2.31 4.89 -11.75
C VAL A 29 -1.86 3.46 -12.01
N THR A 30 -0.75 3.08 -11.41
CA THR A 30 -0.36 1.67 -11.25
C THR A 30 -0.95 1.17 -9.92
N ALA A 31 -2.04 0.42 -10.03
CA ALA A 31 -2.79 -0.09 -8.88
C ALA A 31 -2.34 -1.50 -8.52
N ALA A 32 -1.62 -1.63 -7.40
CA ALA A 32 -1.01 -2.89 -6.99
C ALA A 32 -1.83 -3.61 -5.91
N CYS A 33 -2.03 -4.92 -6.08
CA CYS A 33 -2.64 -5.78 -5.08
C CYS A 33 -2.06 -7.20 -5.14
N ARG A 34 -2.31 -8.01 -4.11
CA ARG A 34 -1.74 -9.39 -4.01
C ARG A 34 -2.27 -10.36 -5.06
N LYS A 35 -3.53 -10.24 -5.42
CA LYS A 35 -4.25 -11.17 -6.32
C LYS A 35 -5.07 -10.38 -7.33
N PRO A 36 -4.47 -9.89 -8.43
CA PRO A 36 -5.17 -9.13 -9.46
C PRO A 36 -6.40 -9.84 -10.03
N ASP A 37 -6.29 -11.14 -10.27
CA ASP A 37 -7.35 -12.00 -10.82
C ASP A 37 -8.58 -12.13 -9.91
N LYS A 38 -8.49 -11.72 -8.65
CA LYS A 38 -9.57 -11.72 -7.65
C LYS A 38 -9.95 -10.32 -7.18
N ALA A 39 -9.51 -9.30 -7.90
CA ALA A 39 -9.75 -7.90 -7.56
C ALA A 39 -10.86 -7.30 -8.44
N ASP A 40 -12.07 -7.88 -8.39
CA ASP A 40 -13.17 -7.59 -9.32
C ASP A 40 -13.50 -6.10 -9.38
N GLU A 41 -13.64 -5.42 -8.24
CA GLU A 41 -13.94 -3.98 -8.20
C GLU A 41 -12.81 -3.13 -8.82
N LEU A 42 -11.55 -3.49 -8.56
CA LEU A 42 -10.41 -2.80 -9.14
C LEU A 42 -10.31 -3.05 -10.64
N ASN A 43 -10.58 -4.27 -11.09
CA ASN A 43 -10.55 -4.63 -12.50
C ASN A 43 -11.67 -3.92 -13.28
N ALA A 44 -12.88 -3.83 -12.71
CA ALA A 44 -13.98 -3.06 -13.29
C ALA A 44 -13.60 -1.57 -13.39
N LEU A 45 -13.05 -1.00 -12.31
CA LEU A 45 -12.57 0.39 -12.31
C LEU A 45 -11.48 0.63 -13.37
N ALA A 46 -10.57 -0.32 -13.56
CA ALA A 46 -9.51 -0.23 -14.57
C ALA A 46 -10.09 -0.26 -15.98
N ALA A 47 -11.06 -1.15 -16.25
CA ALA A 47 -11.75 -1.24 -17.55
C ALA A 47 -12.43 0.09 -17.93
N ASP A 48 -13.07 0.73 -16.96
CA ASP A 48 -13.80 2.00 -17.16
C ASP A 48 -12.89 3.24 -17.17
N SER A 49 -11.59 3.07 -16.86
CA SER A 49 -10.65 4.18 -16.70
C SER A 49 -10.16 4.81 -18.01
N GLY A 50 -10.48 4.22 -19.16
CA GLY A 50 -9.91 4.66 -20.45
C GLY A 50 -8.39 4.50 -20.51
N GLY A 51 -7.85 3.44 -19.90
CA GLY A 51 -6.43 3.13 -19.89
C GLY A 51 -5.59 3.89 -18.86
N ARG A 52 -6.23 4.63 -17.93
CA ARG A 52 -5.53 5.36 -16.86
C ARG A 52 -5.11 4.49 -15.69
N ILE A 53 -5.70 3.31 -15.52
CA ILE A 53 -5.36 2.39 -14.44
C ILE A 53 -4.75 1.12 -15.02
N THR A 54 -3.55 0.77 -14.55
CA THR A 54 -2.90 -0.53 -14.81
C THR A 54 -2.88 -1.31 -13.51
N VAL A 55 -3.46 -2.52 -13.51
CA VAL A 55 -3.47 -3.40 -12.34
C VAL A 55 -2.27 -4.35 -12.39
N ILE A 56 -1.53 -4.43 -11.27
CA ILE A 56 -0.37 -5.31 -11.15
C ILE A 56 -0.40 -6.14 -9.86
N GLY A 57 0.33 -7.28 -9.87
CA GLY A 57 0.53 -8.12 -8.70
C GLY A 57 1.70 -7.65 -7.86
N ILE A 58 1.47 -7.37 -6.57
CA ILE A 58 2.53 -7.17 -5.57
C ILE A 58 2.09 -7.79 -4.23
N GLU A 59 2.90 -8.73 -3.72
CA GLU A 59 2.88 -9.13 -2.31
C GLU A 59 3.94 -8.31 -1.58
N VAL A 60 3.52 -7.27 -0.85
CA VAL A 60 4.45 -6.32 -0.21
C VAL A 60 5.35 -6.95 0.87
N ARG A 61 4.96 -8.10 1.44
CA ARG A 61 5.76 -8.85 2.42
C ARG A 61 6.90 -9.63 1.79
N ASP A 62 6.84 -9.86 0.49
CA ASP A 62 7.84 -10.58 -0.29
C ASP A 62 8.66 -9.57 -1.11
N GLU A 63 9.91 -9.38 -0.70
CA GLU A 63 10.81 -8.43 -1.37
C GLU A 63 11.05 -8.80 -2.84
N ASP A 64 11.09 -10.10 -3.17
CA ASP A 64 11.28 -10.54 -4.55
C ASP A 64 10.06 -10.22 -5.43
N SER A 65 8.85 -10.32 -4.88
CA SER A 65 7.62 -9.88 -5.54
C SER A 65 7.65 -8.37 -5.83
N VAL A 66 8.07 -7.56 -4.85
CA VAL A 66 8.18 -6.10 -5.01
C VAL A 66 9.24 -5.75 -6.06
N ARG A 67 10.40 -6.39 -6.00
CA ARG A 67 11.50 -6.20 -6.96
C ARG A 67 11.10 -6.58 -8.39
N ALA A 68 10.45 -7.73 -8.55
CA ALA A 68 9.97 -8.19 -9.85
C ALA A 68 8.95 -7.22 -10.46
N ALA A 69 8.00 -6.73 -9.65
CA ALA A 69 7.03 -5.74 -10.11
C ALA A 69 7.70 -4.42 -10.51
N ALA A 70 8.68 -3.95 -9.72
CA ALA A 70 9.40 -2.72 -10.02
C ALA A 70 10.12 -2.77 -11.38
N ALA A 71 10.63 -3.94 -11.78
CA ALA A 71 11.32 -4.10 -13.08
C ALA A 71 10.40 -3.83 -14.30
N HIS A 72 9.07 -3.87 -14.12
CA HIS A 72 8.09 -3.69 -15.20
C HIS A 72 7.33 -2.35 -15.11
N VAL A 73 7.58 -1.54 -14.08
CA VAL A 73 6.95 -0.22 -13.91
C VAL A 73 7.88 0.87 -14.44
N GLY A 74 7.33 1.82 -15.17
CA GLY A 74 8.06 2.97 -15.68
C GLY A 74 8.34 4.03 -14.60
N GLY A 75 8.73 5.23 -15.04
CA GLY A 75 8.95 6.36 -14.13
C GLY A 75 7.67 6.74 -13.38
N LEU A 76 7.83 7.17 -12.13
CA LEU A 76 6.75 7.56 -11.23
C LEU A 76 6.96 8.99 -10.71
N ASP A 77 5.88 9.61 -10.23
CA ASP A 77 5.90 10.91 -9.56
C ASP A 77 5.50 10.78 -8.08
N LEU A 78 4.69 9.74 -7.77
CA LEU A 78 4.24 9.44 -6.41
C LEU A 78 4.18 7.92 -6.19
N VAL A 79 4.70 7.47 -5.06
CA VAL A 79 4.51 6.10 -4.54
C VAL A 79 3.68 6.19 -3.26
N VAL A 80 2.54 5.50 -3.23
CA VAL A 80 1.66 5.43 -2.05
C VAL A 80 1.76 4.05 -1.42
N CYS A 81 2.44 3.97 -0.28
CA CYS A 81 2.53 2.78 0.56
C CYS A 81 1.25 2.69 1.41
N ASN A 82 0.18 2.14 0.83
CA ASN A 82 -1.13 2.02 1.49
C ASN A 82 -1.41 0.59 1.99
N ALA A 83 -0.80 -0.44 1.41
CA ALA A 83 -1.01 -1.81 1.86
C ALA A 83 -0.78 -1.95 3.37
N GLY A 84 -1.74 -2.55 4.05
CA GLY A 84 -1.70 -2.72 5.50
C GLY A 84 -2.71 -3.76 5.97
N THR A 85 -2.43 -4.36 7.13
CA THR A 85 -3.31 -5.32 7.79
C THR A 85 -3.47 -5.01 9.28
N LEU A 86 -4.61 -5.42 9.82
CA LEU A 86 -4.98 -5.34 11.23
C LEU A 86 -5.64 -6.67 11.60
N ASN A 87 -4.85 -7.64 12.07
CA ASN A 87 -5.30 -9.01 12.32
C ASN A 87 -5.96 -9.18 13.69
N ALA A 88 -5.46 -8.50 14.73
CA ALA A 88 -6.03 -8.54 16.09
C ALA A 88 -6.42 -7.14 16.56
N ARG A 89 -7.64 -6.99 17.05
CA ARG A 89 -8.22 -5.69 17.43
C ARG A 89 -8.31 -5.47 18.93
N GLY A 90 -8.25 -6.53 19.74
CA GLY A 90 -8.32 -6.46 21.19
C GLY A 90 -7.03 -6.01 21.85
N GLY A 91 -6.97 -6.14 23.19
CA GLY A 91 -5.79 -5.84 24.00
C GLY A 91 -4.73 -6.94 23.96
N LEU A 92 -3.79 -6.92 24.89
CA LEU A 92 -2.65 -7.85 24.94
C LEU A 92 -3.07 -9.32 25.02
N THR A 93 -4.23 -9.61 25.60
CA THR A 93 -4.76 -10.97 25.76
C THR A 93 -5.67 -11.43 24.62
N ASP A 94 -5.81 -10.64 23.56
CA ASP A 94 -6.62 -11.02 22.39
C ASP A 94 -6.02 -12.29 21.73
N PRO A 95 -6.79 -13.39 21.62
CA PRO A 95 -6.31 -14.63 21.01
C PRO A 95 -5.90 -14.49 19.54
N GLY A 96 -6.29 -13.41 18.88
CA GLY A 96 -5.85 -13.06 17.55
C GLY A 96 -4.37 -12.64 17.46
N HIS A 97 -3.68 -12.42 18.59
CA HIS A 97 -2.24 -12.18 18.63
C HIS A 97 -1.42 -13.47 18.53
N THR A 98 -1.72 -14.31 17.54
CA THR A 98 -0.87 -15.47 17.26
C THR A 98 0.48 -15.03 16.68
N PRO A 99 1.55 -15.85 16.81
CA PRO A 99 2.83 -15.55 16.19
C PRO A 99 2.73 -15.21 14.69
N GLU A 100 1.87 -15.93 13.97
CA GLU A 100 1.65 -15.75 12.53
C GLU A 100 0.99 -14.40 12.24
N ASN A 101 -0.04 -14.02 12.98
CA ASN A 101 -0.73 -12.75 12.82
C ASN A 101 0.16 -11.56 13.20
N VAL A 102 0.98 -11.72 14.25
CA VAL A 102 1.98 -10.72 14.63
C VAL A 102 3.00 -10.55 13.53
N ALA A 103 3.59 -11.65 13.04
CA ALA A 103 4.57 -11.63 11.95
C ALA A 103 3.96 -11.02 10.67
N GLU A 104 2.74 -11.42 10.29
CA GLU A 104 2.06 -10.85 9.12
C GLU A 104 1.87 -9.33 9.25
N THR A 105 1.46 -8.86 10.44
CA THR A 105 1.24 -7.44 10.68
C THR A 105 2.54 -6.63 10.57
N LEU A 106 3.63 -7.13 11.18
CA LEU A 106 4.95 -6.51 11.09
C LEU A 106 5.48 -6.49 9.66
N MET A 107 5.43 -7.63 8.98
CA MET A 107 5.91 -7.77 7.61
C MET A 107 5.11 -6.90 6.63
N THR A 108 3.80 -6.83 6.77
CA THR A 108 2.98 -6.01 5.86
C THR A 108 3.19 -4.52 6.12
N ASN A 109 3.05 -4.10 7.38
CA ASN A 109 2.93 -2.68 7.71
C ASN A 109 4.28 -1.97 7.86
N ILE A 110 5.37 -2.69 8.11
CA ILE A 110 6.74 -2.13 8.26
C ILE A 110 7.62 -2.58 7.08
N ALA A 111 7.89 -3.89 6.97
CA ALA A 111 8.80 -4.38 5.93
C ALA A 111 8.27 -4.10 4.53
N GLY A 112 6.96 -4.26 4.30
CA GLY A 112 6.31 -3.96 3.01
C GLY A 112 6.42 -2.50 2.59
N VAL A 113 6.34 -1.57 3.55
CA VAL A 113 6.59 -0.14 3.28
C VAL A 113 8.05 0.07 2.88
N PHE A 114 8.98 -0.51 3.63
CA PHE A 114 10.41 -0.40 3.35
C PHE A 114 10.78 -1.00 1.98
N PHE A 115 10.32 -2.21 1.67
CA PHE A 115 10.60 -2.86 0.37
C PHE A 115 10.00 -2.06 -0.79
N THR A 116 8.77 -1.56 -0.64
CA THR A 116 8.14 -0.71 -1.65
C THR A 116 8.98 0.55 -1.88
N ALA A 117 9.32 1.28 -0.83
CA ALA A 117 10.13 2.49 -0.94
C ALA A 117 11.50 2.20 -1.56
N ARG A 118 12.19 1.13 -1.10
CA ARG A 118 13.52 0.72 -1.58
C ARG A 118 13.54 0.46 -3.09
N HIS A 119 12.59 -0.31 -3.60
CA HIS A 119 12.60 -0.74 -5.00
C HIS A 119 11.98 0.28 -5.95
N PHE A 120 11.10 1.17 -5.47
CA PHE A 120 10.46 2.18 -6.31
C PHE A 120 11.10 3.59 -6.20
N ALA A 121 11.99 3.86 -5.24
CA ALA A 121 12.66 5.17 -5.12
C ALA A 121 13.40 5.58 -6.42
N GLY A 122 14.01 4.61 -7.10
CA GLY A 122 14.71 4.85 -8.38
C GLY A 122 13.81 5.38 -9.49
N HIS A 123 12.53 5.00 -9.48
CA HIS A 123 11.53 5.39 -10.47
C HIS A 123 11.10 6.86 -10.36
N LEU A 124 11.37 7.49 -9.22
CA LEU A 124 11.04 8.89 -8.95
C LEU A 124 12.06 9.90 -9.48
N LYS A 125 13.24 9.43 -9.90
CA LYS A 125 14.39 10.32 -10.30
C LYS A 125 14.07 11.29 -11.45
N GLY A 126 13.12 10.95 -12.31
CA GLY A 126 12.71 11.80 -13.44
C GLY A 126 11.53 12.71 -13.14
N SER A 127 11.00 12.71 -11.93
CA SER A 127 9.88 13.53 -11.52
C SER A 127 10.32 14.94 -11.13
N ALA A 128 9.51 15.94 -11.49
CA ALA A 128 9.70 17.32 -11.03
C ALA A 128 9.33 17.50 -9.53
N ALA A 129 8.48 16.60 -8.99
CA ALA A 129 8.04 16.63 -7.58
C ALA A 129 7.95 15.20 -7.02
N PRO A 130 9.10 14.52 -6.83
CA PRO A 130 9.14 13.13 -6.38
C PRO A 130 8.62 12.99 -4.94
N ARG A 131 7.70 12.03 -4.71
CA ARG A 131 7.10 11.83 -3.39
C ARG A 131 6.91 10.36 -3.08
N ILE A 132 7.15 9.99 -1.81
CA ILE A 132 6.69 8.72 -1.22
C ILE A 132 5.75 9.08 -0.08
N ALA A 133 4.51 8.60 -0.15
CA ALA A 133 3.51 8.75 0.89
C ALA A 133 3.29 7.43 1.61
N VAL A 134 3.29 7.45 2.93
CA VAL A 134 3.00 6.28 3.76
C VAL A 134 1.69 6.49 4.48
N ILE A 135 0.75 5.55 4.34
CA ILE A 135 -0.53 5.63 5.03
C ILE A 135 -0.37 5.09 6.45
N SER A 136 -0.19 6.00 7.39
CA SER A 136 -0.16 5.69 8.81
C SER A 136 -1.59 5.67 9.40
N SER A 137 -1.74 5.89 10.69
CA SER A 137 -3.02 5.87 11.40
C SER A 137 -2.95 6.76 12.63
N GLN A 138 -4.09 7.32 13.03
CA GLN A 138 -4.25 7.95 14.34
C GLN A 138 -3.82 6.99 15.47
N MET A 139 -3.98 5.69 15.29
CA MET A 139 -3.55 4.67 16.25
C MET A 139 -2.03 4.57 16.42
N GLY A 140 -1.24 5.13 15.50
CA GLY A 140 0.22 5.25 15.62
C GLY A 140 0.68 6.47 16.42
N SER A 141 -0.22 7.37 16.82
CA SER A 141 0.13 8.54 17.64
C SER A 141 0.41 8.13 19.08
N SER A 142 1.55 8.57 19.62
CA SER A 142 1.90 8.41 21.04
C SER A 142 1.00 9.24 21.96
N GLU A 143 0.50 10.38 21.50
CA GLU A 143 -0.43 11.23 22.26
C GLU A 143 -1.82 10.60 22.40
N ARG A 144 -2.18 9.71 21.47
CA ARG A 144 -3.45 8.99 21.44
C ARG A 144 -3.25 7.52 21.77
N ALA A 145 -2.38 7.25 22.75
CA ALA A 145 -2.15 5.90 23.24
C ALA A 145 -3.45 5.21 23.67
N GLY A 146 -3.51 3.92 23.49
CA GLY A 146 -4.67 3.10 23.84
C GLY A 146 -4.26 1.64 24.00
N THR A 147 -5.14 0.85 24.60
CA THR A 147 -4.87 -0.55 25.00
C THR A 147 -5.25 -1.58 23.95
N THR A 148 -5.93 -1.17 22.87
CA THR A 148 -6.38 -2.07 21.80
C THR A 148 -5.38 -2.13 20.64
N ALA A 149 -5.32 -3.25 19.95
CA ALA A 149 -4.49 -3.50 18.76
C ALA A 149 -3.01 -3.10 18.93
N PRO A 150 -2.31 -3.56 20.01
CA PRO A 150 -0.97 -3.05 20.35
C PRO A 150 0.06 -3.25 19.23
N ILE A 151 0.04 -4.39 18.55
CA ILE A 151 0.96 -4.67 17.43
C ILE A 151 0.68 -3.72 16.25
N TYR A 152 -0.58 -3.53 15.88
CA TYR A 152 -0.94 -2.59 14.81
C TYR A 152 -0.50 -1.16 15.15
N ARG A 153 -0.77 -0.71 16.39
CA ARG A 153 -0.31 0.62 16.88
C ARG A 153 1.18 0.79 16.72
N ALA A 154 1.96 -0.20 17.16
CA ALA A 154 3.42 -0.18 17.02
C ALA A 154 3.85 -0.07 15.56
N THR A 155 3.23 -0.82 14.65
CA THR A 155 3.57 -0.74 13.22
C THR A 155 3.22 0.61 12.61
N LYS A 156 2.10 1.24 13.05
CA LYS A 156 1.69 2.55 12.52
C LYS A 156 2.45 3.72 13.14
N ALA A 157 3.09 3.51 14.28
CA ALA A 157 4.05 4.46 14.86
C ALA A 157 5.43 4.39 14.16
N ALA A 158 5.78 3.20 13.61
CA ALA A 158 7.03 2.97 12.90
C ALA A 158 6.98 3.35 11.40
N ALA A 159 5.78 3.55 10.83
CA ALA A 159 5.54 3.80 9.42
C ALA A 159 5.66 5.27 9.02
#